data_f24677c45a0a2966263f76b0f56f6645
#
_entry.id   f24677c45a0a2966263f76b0f56f6645
#
_cell.length_a   1.000
_cell.length_b   1.000
_cell.length_c   1.000
_cell.angle_alpha   90.00
_cell.angle_beta   90.00
_cell.angle_gamma   90.00
#
_symmetry.space_group_name_H-M   'P 1'
#
loop_
_entity.id
_entity.type
_entity.pdbx_description
1 polymer ?
#
loop_
_entity_poly.entity_id
_entity_poly.type
_entity_poly.pdbx_seq_one_letter_code
_entity_poly.pdbx_strand_id
1 'polypeptide(L)'
;MNRTRISRLLTLIALAVLGVLLSSSVIWAQTPPPADTFKVNYFSNANTAGVPDGTVYLTNPGTSGGNICAMIYVLDPNQELLECCGCSLTPDSLRTISVNGNLTSNPLTKEVLTFGSIKVISSTGAPTCNPSKPVPTPAVRGWGTHIQLPTGFGPYVTETDFQDATLSSAEVSHLAGICKTILSNASGYGICTCGTGD
;
A
#
# COMPACT_ATOMS: atom_id res chain seq x y z
N MET A 1 -54.57 -34.32 26.63
CA MET A 1 -53.45 -33.45 26.37
C MET A 1 -53.93 -32.00 26.44
N ASN A 2 -53.45 -31.19 27.37
CA ASN A 2 -54.10 -29.97 27.84
C ASN A 2 -53.89 -28.82 26.82
N ARG A 3 -54.94 -28.25 26.26
CA ARG A 3 -54.93 -27.13 25.25
C ARG A 3 -54.02 -25.97 25.66
N THR A 4 -53.92 -25.66 26.93
CA THR A 4 -53.06 -24.62 27.51
C THR A 4 -51.54 -24.88 27.36
N ARG A 5 -51.12 -26.15 27.39
CA ARG A 5 -49.72 -26.51 27.18
C ARG A 5 -49.26 -26.38 25.73
N ILE A 6 -50.15 -26.70 24.79
CA ILE A 6 -49.89 -26.58 23.34
C ILE A 6 -49.80 -25.12 22.95
N SER A 7 -50.67 -24.27 23.47
CA SER A 7 -50.65 -22.80 23.20
C SER A 7 -49.36 -22.18 23.70
N ARG A 8 -48.88 -22.50 24.91
CA ARG A 8 -47.60 -21.99 25.44
C ARG A 8 -46.38 -22.44 24.67
N LEU A 9 -46.39 -23.69 24.17
CA LEU A 9 -45.29 -24.24 23.36
C LEU A 9 -45.22 -23.53 22.01
N LEU A 10 -46.35 -23.27 21.35
CA LEU A 10 -46.43 -22.55 20.09
C LEU A 10 -45.94 -21.08 20.23
N THR A 11 -46.28 -20.44 21.34
CA THR A 11 -45.84 -19.06 21.61
C THR A 11 -44.34 -18.97 21.84
N LEU A 12 -43.73 -19.93 22.54
CA LEU A 12 -42.29 -19.98 22.75
C LEU A 12 -41.50 -20.25 21.48
N ILE A 13 -42.03 -21.11 20.59
CA ILE A 13 -41.40 -21.40 19.29
C ILE A 13 -41.48 -20.16 18.39
N ALA A 14 -42.60 -19.46 18.38
CA ALA A 14 -42.79 -18.24 17.59
C ALA A 14 -41.83 -17.11 18.04
N LEU A 15 -41.62 -16.94 19.35
CA LEU A 15 -40.66 -15.98 19.92
C LEU A 15 -39.21 -16.37 19.60
N ALA A 16 -38.86 -17.65 19.60
CA ALA A 16 -37.52 -18.12 19.27
C ALA A 16 -37.19 -17.89 17.78
N VAL A 17 -38.14 -18.15 16.88
CA VAL A 17 -37.98 -17.90 15.44
C VAL A 17 -37.87 -16.40 15.14
N LEU A 18 -38.64 -15.58 15.81
CA LEU A 18 -38.56 -14.11 15.64
C LEU A 18 -37.21 -13.56 16.13
N GLY A 19 -36.66 -14.12 17.21
CA GLY A 19 -35.31 -13.75 17.74
C GLY A 19 -34.17 -14.09 16.76
N VAL A 20 -34.26 -15.20 16.05
CA VAL A 20 -33.27 -15.59 15.04
C VAL A 20 -33.33 -14.72 13.78
N LEU A 21 -34.51 -14.25 13.39
CA LEU A 21 -34.68 -13.38 12.24
C LEU A 21 -34.17 -11.93 12.49
N LEU A 22 -34.13 -11.49 13.75
CA LEU A 22 -33.64 -10.14 14.10
C LEU A 22 -32.13 -10.07 14.29
N SER A 23 -31.43 -11.21 14.35
CA SER A 23 -29.98 -11.27 14.47
C SER A 23 -29.24 -11.37 13.13
N SER A 24 -29.90 -11.04 12.02
CA SER A 24 -29.24 -10.81 10.75
C SER A 24 -28.36 -9.57 10.90
N SER A 25 -27.13 -9.76 11.39
CA SER A 25 -26.09 -8.75 11.34
C SER A 25 -25.97 -8.31 9.89
N VAL A 26 -26.40 -7.09 9.60
CA VAL A 26 -26.14 -6.44 8.32
C VAL A 26 -24.63 -6.33 8.21
N ILE A 27 -24.01 -7.28 7.54
CA ILE A 27 -22.62 -7.18 7.13
C ILE A 27 -22.63 -6.02 6.13
N TRP A 28 -22.24 -4.85 6.60
CA TRP A 28 -21.94 -3.74 5.72
C TRP A 28 -20.77 -4.21 4.85
N ALA A 29 -21.07 -4.61 3.63
CA ALA A 29 -20.03 -4.81 2.62
C ALA A 29 -19.36 -3.45 2.45
N GLN A 30 -18.16 -3.31 3.00
CA GLN A 30 -17.35 -2.13 2.75
C GLN A 30 -17.15 -2.10 1.24
N THR A 31 -17.61 -1.04 0.61
CA THR A 31 -17.26 -0.79 -0.79
C THR A 31 -15.74 -0.82 -0.89
N PRO A 32 -15.16 -1.64 -1.77
CA PRO A 32 -13.71 -1.63 -1.94
C PRO A 32 -13.26 -0.19 -2.23
N PRO A 33 -12.11 0.24 -1.69
CA PRO A 33 -11.59 1.55 -1.98
C PRO A 33 -11.50 1.73 -3.51
N PRO A 34 -11.74 2.93 -4.02
CA PRO A 34 -11.65 3.21 -5.45
C PRO A 34 -10.30 2.77 -6.01
N ALA A 35 -10.29 2.30 -7.25
CA ALA A 35 -9.06 2.07 -8.00
C ALA A 35 -8.13 3.29 -7.91
N ASP A 36 -6.83 3.09 -8.10
CA ASP A 36 -5.81 4.15 -8.01
C ASP A 36 -5.62 4.77 -6.60
N THR A 37 -6.16 4.13 -5.54
CA THR A 37 -5.96 4.58 -4.15
C THR A 37 -4.78 3.88 -3.48
N PHE A 38 -4.63 2.57 -3.69
CA PHE A 38 -3.58 1.76 -3.10
C PHE A 38 -2.99 0.82 -4.14
N LYS A 39 -1.71 0.94 -4.34
CA LYS A 39 -0.96 0.23 -5.38
C LYS A 39 0.12 -0.62 -4.74
N VAL A 40 0.35 -1.80 -5.30
CA VAL A 40 1.38 -2.73 -4.86
C VAL A 40 2.20 -3.22 -6.05
N ASN A 41 3.52 -3.25 -5.88
CA ASN A 41 4.46 -3.85 -6.80
C ASN A 41 5.60 -4.49 -6.00
N TYR A 42 6.57 -5.11 -6.67
CA TYR A 42 7.76 -5.69 -6.06
C TYR A 42 9.02 -5.17 -6.75
N PHE A 43 10.15 -5.40 -6.16
CA PHE A 43 11.46 -5.24 -6.80
C PHE A 43 12.28 -6.52 -6.63
N SER A 44 13.19 -6.77 -7.57
CA SER A 44 14.04 -7.96 -7.60
C SER A 44 15.44 -7.62 -8.06
N ASN A 45 16.43 -8.36 -7.54
CA ASN A 45 17.84 -8.19 -7.83
C ASN A 45 18.38 -6.76 -7.65
N ALA A 46 17.74 -5.96 -6.79
CA ALA A 46 18.23 -4.64 -6.41
C ALA A 46 19.59 -4.76 -5.73
N ASN A 47 20.40 -3.73 -5.82
CA ASN A 47 21.73 -3.64 -5.21
C ASN A 47 22.68 -4.81 -5.54
N THR A 48 22.41 -5.56 -6.61
CA THR A 48 23.23 -6.69 -7.05
C THR A 48 24.32 -6.19 -8.01
N ALA A 49 25.56 -6.57 -7.78
CA ALA A 49 26.67 -6.12 -8.60
C ALA A 49 26.53 -6.63 -10.04
N GLY A 50 26.79 -5.75 -11.01
CA GLY A 50 26.77 -6.08 -12.45
C GLY A 50 25.40 -6.19 -13.08
N VAL A 51 24.33 -5.84 -12.38
CA VAL A 51 22.97 -5.74 -12.94
C VAL A 51 22.50 -4.27 -13.00
N PRO A 52 21.59 -3.93 -13.96
CA PRO A 52 21.02 -2.60 -14.01
C PRO A 52 20.15 -2.31 -12.79
N ASP A 53 19.90 -1.04 -12.51
CA ASP A 53 18.97 -0.62 -11.47
C ASP A 53 17.52 -0.78 -11.91
N GLY A 54 16.66 -1.14 -10.98
CA GLY A 54 15.21 -1.09 -11.15
C GLY A 54 14.70 0.34 -11.04
N THR A 55 13.60 0.63 -11.73
CA THR A 55 13.00 1.97 -11.74
C THR A 55 11.51 1.88 -11.46
N VAL A 56 11.02 2.75 -10.60
CA VAL A 56 9.60 2.98 -10.33
C VAL A 56 9.18 4.29 -10.97
N TYR A 57 8.08 4.25 -11.71
CA TYR A 57 7.43 5.40 -12.29
C TYR A 57 6.09 5.63 -11.61
N LEU A 58 5.86 6.85 -11.11
CA LEU A 58 4.59 7.25 -10.51
C LEU A 58 4.07 8.50 -11.21
N THR A 59 2.79 8.52 -11.51
CA THR A 59 2.15 9.67 -12.15
C THR A 59 0.84 10.03 -11.44
N ASN A 60 0.54 11.33 -11.48
CA ASN A 60 -0.79 11.86 -11.19
C ASN A 60 -1.49 12.13 -12.51
N PRO A 61 -2.46 11.32 -12.95
CA PRO A 61 -3.14 11.53 -14.24
C PRO A 61 -4.10 12.73 -14.25
N GLY A 62 -4.04 13.63 -13.27
CA GLY A 62 -4.89 14.81 -13.19
C GLY A 62 -6.33 14.54 -12.75
N THR A 63 -6.71 13.31 -12.50
CA THR A 63 -8.11 12.92 -12.18
C THR A 63 -8.62 13.49 -10.86
N SER A 64 -7.73 13.83 -9.92
CA SER A 64 -8.07 14.48 -8.65
C SER A 64 -8.29 15.98 -8.76
N GLY A 65 -7.95 16.59 -9.92
CA GLY A 65 -8.04 18.03 -10.15
C GLY A 65 -6.97 18.85 -9.42
N GLY A 66 -5.99 18.21 -8.78
CA GLY A 66 -4.94 18.91 -8.03
C GLY A 66 -3.74 18.03 -7.71
N ASN A 67 -2.81 18.58 -6.94
CA ASN A 67 -1.64 17.85 -6.48
C ASN A 67 -2.02 16.75 -5.52
N ILE A 68 -1.35 15.60 -5.63
CA ILE A 68 -1.48 14.47 -4.71
C ILE A 68 -0.13 14.12 -4.09
N CYS A 69 -0.18 13.28 -3.08
CA CYS A 69 0.99 12.65 -2.49
C CYS A 69 1.00 11.15 -2.83
N ALA A 70 2.11 10.65 -3.35
CA ALA A 70 2.40 9.23 -3.34
C ALA A 70 3.12 8.90 -2.02
N MET A 71 2.44 8.23 -1.10
CA MET A 71 3.05 7.75 0.15
C MET A 71 3.62 6.37 -0.11
N ILE A 72 4.94 6.27 -0.10
CA ILE A 72 5.70 5.07 -0.50
C ILE A 72 6.16 4.35 0.76
N TYR A 73 6.01 3.02 0.75
CA TYR A 73 6.42 2.13 1.82
C TYR A 73 7.17 0.94 1.22
N VAL A 74 8.41 0.75 1.61
CA VAL A 74 9.29 -0.31 1.11
C VAL A 74 9.45 -1.37 2.20
N LEU A 75 9.05 -2.60 1.86
CA LEU A 75 9.09 -3.73 2.77
C LEU A 75 10.07 -4.79 2.26
N ASP A 76 10.74 -5.44 3.20
CA ASP A 76 11.58 -6.61 2.93
C ASP A 76 10.72 -7.88 2.71
N PRO A 77 11.35 -9.03 2.38
CA PRO A 77 10.63 -10.30 2.23
C PRO A 77 9.97 -10.82 3.50
N ASN A 78 10.40 -10.37 4.68
CA ASN A 78 9.83 -10.74 5.97
C ASN A 78 8.66 -9.84 6.37
N GLN A 79 8.25 -8.92 5.47
CA GLN A 79 7.16 -7.96 5.67
C GLN A 79 7.50 -6.83 6.67
N GLU A 80 8.79 -6.61 6.94
CA GLU A 80 9.24 -5.50 7.75
C GLU A 80 9.31 -4.22 6.90
N LEU A 81 8.75 -3.12 7.38
CA LEU A 81 8.83 -1.82 6.73
C LEU A 81 10.22 -1.22 6.99
N LEU A 82 11.02 -1.10 5.95
CA LEU A 82 12.41 -0.63 6.05
C LEU A 82 12.61 0.81 5.62
N GLU A 83 11.82 1.30 4.67
CA GLU A 83 11.87 2.70 4.24
C GLU A 83 10.47 3.25 3.95
N CYS A 84 10.27 4.54 4.23
CA CYS A 84 9.07 5.25 3.83
C CYS A 84 9.36 6.70 3.45
N CYS A 85 8.61 7.22 2.50
CA CYS A 85 8.65 8.63 2.10
C CYS A 85 7.33 9.07 1.47
N GLY A 86 7.14 10.39 1.37
CA GLY A 86 6.00 10.98 0.70
C GLY A 86 6.46 11.91 -0.42
N CYS A 87 5.98 11.66 -1.64
CA CYS A 87 6.37 12.36 -2.84
C CYS A 87 5.19 13.15 -3.41
N SER A 88 5.36 14.46 -3.59
CA SER A 88 4.36 15.29 -4.26
C SER A 88 4.36 15.02 -5.76
N LEU A 89 3.15 14.89 -6.33
CA LEU A 89 2.90 14.73 -7.76
C LEU A 89 1.91 15.82 -8.20
N THR A 90 2.34 16.71 -9.08
CA THR A 90 1.44 17.66 -9.72
C THR A 90 0.59 16.97 -10.80
N PRO A 91 -0.55 17.52 -11.23
CA PRO A 91 -1.30 16.96 -12.34
C PRO A 91 -0.43 16.74 -13.57
N ASP A 92 -0.59 15.60 -14.23
CA ASP A 92 0.12 15.19 -15.44
C ASP A 92 1.65 15.04 -15.27
N SER A 93 2.16 15.10 -14.03
CA SER A 93 3.57 14.86 -13.75
C SER A 93 3.93 13.37 -13.76
N LEU A 94 5.19 13.09 -14.08
CA LEU A 94 5.81 11.79 -13.99
C LEU A 94 7.04 11.86 -13.06
N ARG A 95 7.03 11.05 -12.03
CA ARG A 95 8.19 10.89 -11.16
C ARG A 95 8.91 9.59 -11.45
N THR A 96 10.22 9.68 -11.61
CA THR A 96 11.12 8.53 -11.84
C THR A 96 11.96 8.29 -10.59
N ILE A 97 11.87 7.11 -10.02
CA ILE A 97 12.45 6.75 -8.72
C ILE A 97 13.32 5.50 -8.90
N SER A 98 14.61 5.62 -8.63
CA SER A 98 15.57 4.52 -8.63
C SER A 98 15.28 3.57 -7.46
N VAL A 99 15.25 2.26 -7.73
CA VAL A 99 15.09 1.27 -6.66
C VAL A 99 16.31 1.29 -5.75
N ASN A 100 17.53 1.21 -6.33
CA ASN A 100 18.76 1.19 -5.55
C ASN A 100 19.04 2.54 -4.88
N GLY A 101 18.95 3.63 -5.65
CA GLY A 101 19.38 4.95 -5.21
C GLY A 101 18.37 5.71 -4.35
N ASN A 102 17.08 5.41 -4.47
CA ASN A 102 16.03 6.17 -3.81
C ASN A 102 15.20 5.33 -2.80
N LEU A 103 14.90 4.06 -3.13
CA LEU A 103 13.94 3.27 -2.37
C LEU A 103 14.60 2.26 -1.41
N THR A 104 15.87 1.88 -1.67
CA THR A 104 16.57 0.86 -0.88
C THR A 104 17.98 1.29 -0.46
N SER A 105 18.28 2.58 -0.59
CA SER A 105 19.62 3.11 -0.28
C SER A 105 19.83 3.39 1.21
N ASN A 106 18.77 3.47 2.00
CA ASN A 106 18.84 3.94 3.38
C ASN A 106 17.94 3.11 4.34
N PRO A 107 17.94 1.77 4.26
CA PRO A 107 17.03 0.94 5.04
C PRO A 107 17.29 1.07 6.55
N LEU A 108 16.22 0.97 7.33
CA LEU A 108 16.26 1.10 8.79
C LEU A 108 17.24 0.12 9.45
N THR A 109 17.29 -1.12 8.96
CA THR A 109 18.19 -2.18 9.46
C THR A 109 19.61 -2.06 8.94
N LYS A 110 19.86 -1.18 7.94
CA LYS A 110 21.14 -1.06 7.19
C LYS A 110 21.49 -2.32 6.37
N GLU A 111 20.59 -3.23 6.20
CA GLU A 111 20.75 -4.40 5.35
C GLU A 111 20.60 -4.05 3.88
N VAL A 112 21.36 -4.72 3.02
CA VAL A 112 21.27 -4.53 1.57
C VAL A 112 20.06 -5.31 1.06
N LEU A 113 19.02 -4.58 0.64
CA LEU A 113 17.81 -5.16 0.09
C LEU A 113 18.01 -5.58 -1.37
N THR A 114 17.83 -6.86 -1.67
CA THR A 114 17.90 -7.37 -3.05
C THR A 114 16.53 -7.64 -3.64
N PHE A 115 15.50 -7.84 -2.84
CA PHE A 115 14.10 -8.01 -3.25
C PHE A 115 13.16 -7.61 -2.11
N GLY A 116 11.95 -7.28 -2.48
CA GLY A 116 10.92 -6.88 -1.53
C GLY A 116 9.69 -6.33 -2.24
N SER A 117 8.79 -5.74 -1.48
CA SER A 117 7.57 -5.13 -2.01
C SER A 117 7.56 -3.61 -1.81
N ILE A 118 6.89 -2.93 -2.73
CA ILE A 118 6.64 -1.49 -2.70
C ILE A 118 5.13 -1.29 -2.63
N LYS A 119 4.68 -0.62 -1.58
CA LYS A 119 3.28 -0.21 -1.42
C LYS A 119 3.19 1.30 -1.57
N VAL A 120 2.20 1.76 -2.31
CA VAL A 120 1.97 3.19 -2.55
C VAL A 120 0.53 3.53 -2.20
N ILE A 121 0.33 4.44 -1.25
CA ILE A 121 -0.98 5.03 -0.97
C ILE A 121 -1.04 6.40 -1.63
N SER A 122 -1.99 6.58 -2.55
CA SER A 122 -2.35 7.90 -3.04
C SER A 122 -3.05 8.68 -1.94
N SER A 123 -2.63 9.91 -1.71
CA SER A 123 -3.08 10.71 -0.57
C SER A 123 -3.26 12.18 -0.96
N THR A 124 -4.17 12.85 -0.29
CA THR A 124 -4.19 14.32 -0.26
C THR A 124 -3.05 14.86 0.62
N GLY A 125 -2.84 16.18 0.62
CA GLY A 125 -1.90 16.83 1.54
C GLY A 125 -0.66 17.42 0.89
N ALA A 126 -0.56 17.37 -0.45
CA ALA A 126 0.51 18.05 -1.17
C ALA A 126 0.49 19.58 -0.90
N PRO A 127 1.65 20.24 -0.88
CA PRO A 127 2.98 19.70 -1.18
C PRO A 127 3.67 19.00 0.00
N THR A 128 3.11 19.05 1.22
CA THR A 128 3.71 18.45 2.41
C THR A 128 3.25 17.01 2.56
N CYS A 129 3.88 16.11 1.83
CA CYS A 129 3.55 14.69 1.83
C CYS A 129 4.16 13.98 3.05
N ASN A 130 3.33 13.73 4.06
CA ASN A 130 3.76 13.04 5.29
C ASN A 130 3.29 11.59 5.29
N PRO A 131 4.18 10.61 5.07
CA PRO A 131 3.81 9.19 4.99
C PRO A 131 3.34 8.59 6.32
N SER A 132 3.54 9.29 7.43
CA SER A 132 2.95 8.87 8.72
C SER A 132 1.50 9.34 8.93
N LYS A 133 0.94 10.09 7.99
CA LYS A 133 -0.43 10.64 8.06
C LYS A 133 -1.11 10.62 6.68
N PRO A 134 -1.20 9.47 6.01
CA PRO A 134 -1.88 9.40 4.72
C PRO A 134 -3.38 9.67 4.87
N VAL A 135 -3.92 10.42 3.92
CA VAL A 135 -5.37 10.64 3.75
C VAL A 135 -5.73 10.10 2.38
N PRO A 136 -6.13 8.81 2.28
CA PRO A 136 -6.28 8.13 1.01
C PRO A 136 -7.23 8.84 0.04
N THR A 137 -6.80 8.98 -1.21
CA THR A 137 -7.58 9.54 -2.32
C THR A 137 -7.21 8.83 -3.63
N PRO A 138 -8.16 8.52 -4.51
CA PRO A 138 -7.86 7.81 -5.75
C PRO A 138 -7.24 8.74 -6.78
N ALA A 139 -5.97 8.56 -7.13
CA ALA A 139 -5.35 9.32 -8.22
C ALA A 139 -4.01 8.76 -8.70
N VAL A 140 -3.25 8.00 -7.90
CA VAL A 140 -1.90 7.58 -8.30
C VAL A 140 -1.95 6.40 -9.29
N ARG A 141 -1.17 6.51 -10.37
CA ARG A 141 -0.82 5.38 -11.22
C ARG A 141 0.67 5.18 -11.25
N GLY A 142 1.10 3.97 -11.57
CA GLY A 142 2.51 3.69 -11.65
C GLY A 142 2.82 2.33 -12.26
N TRP A 143 4.07 2.20 -12.69
CA TRP A 143 4.65 0.96 -13.17
C TRP A 143 6.09 0.87 -12.68
N GLY A 144 6.64 -0.33 -12.72
CA GLY A 144 7.99 -0.60 -12.25
C GLY A 144 8.74 -1.55 -13.14
N THR A 145 10.03 -1.32 -13.27
CA THR A 145 10.93 -2.26 -13.92
C THR A 145 11.49 -3.25 -12.91
N HIS A 146 11.56 -4.52 -13.32
CA HIS A 146 12.09 -5.61 -12.52
C HIS A 146 13.32 -6.21 -13.20
N ILE A 147 14.35 -6.44 -12.42
CA ILE A 147 15.56 -7.05 -12.91
C ILE A 147 15.43 -8.57 -12.80
N GLN A 148 15.53 -9.23 -13.92
CA GLN A 148 15.54 -10.70 -14.01
C GLN A 148 16.96 -11.19 -14.21
N LEU A 149 17.36 -12.19 -13.42
CA LEU A 149 18.70 -12.75 -13.46
C LEU A 149 18.64 -14.29 -13.57
N PRO A 150 18.25 -14.84 -14.74
CA PRO A 150 18.15 -16.27 -14.91
C PRO A 150 19.53 -16.92 -14.98
N THR A 151 19.64 -18.15 -14.45
CA THR A 151 20.90 -18.91 -14.49
C THR A 151 21.36 -19.15 -15.94
N GLY A 152 22.59 -18.79 -16.24
CA GLY A 152 23.20 -19.01 -17.55
C GLY A 152 22.90 -17.94 -18.61
N PHE A 153 22.20 -16.88 -18.23
CA PHE A 153 21.90 -15.74 -19.11
C PHE A 153 22.30 -14.42 -18.43
N GLY A 154 22.45 -13.37 -19.22
CA GLY A 154 22.66 -12.03 -18.68
C GLY A 154 21.38 -11.46 -18.05
N PRO A 155 21.50 -10.38 -17.28
CA PRO A 155 20.35 -9.70 -16.70
C PRO A 155 19.48 -9.11 -17.83
N TYR A 156 18.15 -9.15 -17.64
CA TYR A 156 17.21 -8.41 -18.48
C TYR A 156 16.14 -7.74 -17.63
N VAL A 157 15.47 -6.76 -18.23
CA VAL A 157 14.48 -5.93 -17.55
C VAL A 157 13.08 -6.32 -18.03
N THR A 158 12.16 -6.49 -17.10
CA THR A 158 10.72 -6.58 -17.38
C THR A 158 10.02 -5.37 -16.74
N GLU A 159 8.85 -5.01 -17.25
CA GLU A 159 8.05 -3.92 -16.70
C GLU A 159 6.64 -4.42 -16.41
N THR A 160 6.08 -4.00 -15.27
CA THR A 160 4.71 -4.30 -14.87
C THR A 160 4.06 -3.09 -14.22
N ASP A 161 2.75 -2.97 -14.39
CA ASP A 161 1.95 -1.98 -13.67
C ASP A 161 1.89 -2.30 -12.18
N PHE A 162 1.80 -1.26 -11.36
CA PHE A 162 1.40 -1.41 -9.98
C PHE A 162 -0.06 -1.88 -9.92
N GLN A 163 -0.29 -2.97 -9.23
CA GLN A 163 -1.61 -3.57 -9.10
C GLN A 163 -2.44 -2.85 -8.04
N ASP A 164 -3.72 -2.61 -8.34
CA ASP A 164 -4.66 -2.15 -7.31
C ASP A 164 -4.86 -3.21 -6.24
N ALA A 165 -4.84 -2.80 -4.99
CA ALA A 165 -5.10 -3.65 -3.84
C ALA A 165 -6.15 -3.02 -2.93
N THR A 166 -6.80 -3.85 -2.12
CA THR A 166 -7.75 -3.36 -1.13
C THR A 166 -7.02 -2.71 0.03
N LEU A 167 -7.28 -1.42 0.26
CA LEU A 167 -6.72 -0.68 1.39
C LEU A 167 -7.68 -0.75 2.58
N SER A 168 -7.33 -1.53 3.59
CA SER A 168 -8.05 -1.55 4.86
C SER A 168 -7.58 -0.42 5.79
N SER A 169 -8.44 -0.01 6.72
CA SER A 169 -8.04 0.94 7.77
C SER A 169 -6.92 0.39 8.66
N ALA A 170 -6.87 -0.92 8.85
CA ALA A 170 -5.80 -1.60 9.58
C ALA A 170 -4.46 -1.45 8.85
N GLU A 171 -4.43 -1.65 7.52
CA GLU A 171 -3.23 -1.48 6.70
C GLU A 171 -2.73 -0.03 6.70
N VAL A 172 -3.64 0.94 6.54
CA VAL A 172 -3.29 2.37 6.65
C VAL A 172 -2.64 2.66 8.00
N SER A 173 -3.26 2.20 9.09
CA SER A 173 -2.77 2.44 10.45
C SER A 173 -1.43 1.76 10.70
N HIS A 174 -1.24 0.56 10.17
CA HIS A 174 0.00 -0.21 10.28
C HIS A 174 1.17 0.51 9.59
N LEU A 175 1.03 0.80 8.30
CA LEU A 175 2.07 1.47 7.50
C LEU A 175 2.40 2.86 8.07
N ALA A 176 1.37 3.66 8.36
CA ALA A 176 1.53 4.99 8.93
C ALA A 176 2.19 4.96 10.33
N GLY A 177 1.82 3.99 11.16
CA GLY A 177 2.33 3.84 12.51
C GLY A 177 3.83 3.50 12.54
N ILE A 178 4.26 2.53 11.73
CA ILE A 178 5.69 2.18 11.63
C ILE A 178 6.47 3.35 11.02
N CYS A 179 5.98 3.95 9.93
CA CYS A 179 6.63 5.10 9.33
C CYS A 179 6.76 6.28 10.32
N LYS A 180 5.74 6.51 11.17
CA LYS A 180 5.82 7.50 12.25
C LYS A 180 6.97 7.20 13.20
N THR A 181 7.16 5.94 13.57
CA THR A 181 8.28 5.51 14.43
C THR A 181 9.62 5.76 13.75
N ILE A 182 9.76 5.41 12.47
CA ILE A 182 10.96 5.68 11.66
C ILE A 182 11.28 7.18 11.67
N LEU A 183 10.32 8.02 11.32
CA LEU A 183 10.50 9.48 11.25
C LEU A 183 10.82 10.11 12.60
N SER A 184 10.28 9.55 13.70
CA SER A 184 10.52 10.08 15.06
C SER A 184 11.82 9.61 15.67
N ASN A 185 12.43 8.53 15.18
CA ASN A 185 13.65 7.95 15.71
C ASN A 185 14.91 8.82 15.46
N ALA A 186 14.81 9.80 14.56
CA ALA A 186 15.89 10.74 14.22
C ALA A 186 17.26 10.07 13.88
N SER A 187 17.25 8.77 13.56
CA SER A 187 18.47 8.02 13.18
C SER A 187 18.97 8.41 11.78
N GLY A 188 18.10 9.03 10.97
CA GLY A 188 18.34 9.30 9.56
C GLY A 188 18.12 8.09 8.64
N TYR A 189 17.95 6.88 9.20
CA TYR A 189 17.68 5.65 8.45
C TYR A 189 16.18 5.41 8.29
N GLY A 190 15.82 4.63 7.27
CA GLY A 190 14.44 4.28 6.98
C GLY A 190 13.67 5.33 6.18
N ILE A 191 14.35 6.33 5.62
CA ILE A 191 13.73 7.42 4.87
C ILE A 191 14.16 7.33 3.41
N CYS A 192 13.23 6.96 2.53
CA CYS A 192 13.45 6.95 1.09
C CYS A 192 13.37 8.38 0.49
N THR A 193 13.79 8.52 -0.77
CA THR A 193 13.75 9.78 -1.49
C THR A 193 12.89 9.69 -2.74
N CYS A 194 12.46 10.84 -3.25
CA CYS A 194 11.45 10.92 -4.30
C CYS A 194 11.99 10.86 -5.74
N GLY A 195 13.29 10.62 -5.92
CA GLY A 195 13.87 10.59 -7.27
C GLY A 195 13.78 11.94 -7.99
N THR A 196 13.62 11.90 -9.32
CA THR A 196 13.55 13.06 -10.19
C THR A 196 12.19 13.19 -10.86
N GLY A 197 11.88 14.39 -11.35
CA GLY A 197 10.65 14.75 -12.05
C GLY A 197 9.64 15.48 -11.14
N ASP A 198 8.79 16.27 -11.78
CA ASP A 198 7.59 16.93 -11.26
C ASP A 198 6.47 16.80 -12.27
#